data_dc638da4e50f4d57e90e96988d8d7e89
#
_entry.id   dc638da4e50f4d57e90e96988d8d7e89
#
_cell.length_a   1.000
_cell.length_b   1.000
_cell.length_c   1.000
_cell.angle_alpha   90.00
_cell.angle_beta   90.00
_cell.angle_gamma   90.00
#
_symmetry.space_group_name_H-M   'P 1'
#
loop_
_entity.id
_entity.type
_entity.pdbx_description
1 polymer ?
#
loop_
_entity_poly.entity_id
_entity_poly.type
_entity_poly.pdbx_seq_one_letter_code
_entity_poly.pdbx_strand_id
1 'polypeptide(L)'
;MSFPTKRLRRLRISEKMRELVQETTLTSKDFICPVFVQEDLKTRIKIESMSEIERLPLEDVNDEVKTIIDLGIPAIMLFGIPTQKDEAGSSSFDDNGIVQKAITQIRKEFGDKIVIMADVCLCQFTSTGHCGIIQGDKIDNDTSLDTLAKIAVSQAKAGVDTVSPSAMMDGQVAAIRKALDDKGFTDVSIMSHSAKHRSNFYSPFRDAAECAPKFGDRKTYQVPFTNAREAMMEVETDINEGVDIVMIKPALSYLDLIAETRRKYNIPVSAYSVSGEYALVKAASQLGYVNEKDITLEILYSIKRAGADMIVTYFAKSASRFLQES
;
A
#
# COMPACT_ATOMS: atom_id res chain seq x y z
N MET A 1 53.11 -18.34 2.38
CA MET A 1 51.82 -18.02 3.03
C MET A 1 51.31 -16.73 2.42
N SER A 2 50.25 -16.80 1.67
CA SER A 2 49.58 -15.58 1.15
C SER A 2 48.84 -14.90 2.28
N PHE A 3 49.34 -13.78 2.75
CA PHE A 3 48.59 -12.88 3.61
C PHE A 3 47.33 -12.45 2.88
N PRO A 4 46.15 -12.30 3.53
CA PRO A 4 44.98 -11.79 2.82
C PRO A 4 45.28 -10.37 2.34
N THR A 5 45.47 -10.21 1.03
CA THR A 5 45.67 -8.89 0.39
C THR A 5 44.44 -8.05 0.43
N LYS A 6 43.23 -8.71 0.36
CA LYS A 6 41.91 -8.09 0.45
C LYS A 6 41.34 -8.25 1.86
N ARG A 7 41.05 -7.14 2.54
CA ARG A 7 40.48 -7.11 3.90
C ARG A 7 39.26 -6.19 3.91
N LEU A 8 38.08 -6.76 3.71
CA LEU A 8 36.82 -6.00 3.66
C LEU A 8 36.48 -5.32 5.00
N ARG A 9 36.98 -5.84 6.14
CA ARG A 9 36.78 -5.23 7.46
C ARG A 9 37.33 -3.81 7.58
N ARG A 10 38.27 -3.40 6.73
CA ARG A 10 38.85 -2.04 6.75
C ARG A 10 37.81 -0.95 6.62
N LEU A 11 36.74 -1.19 5.87
CA LEU A 11 35.62 -0.24 5.66
C LEU A 11 34.56 -0.31 6.76
N ARG A 12 34.75 -1.15 7.79
CA ARG A 12 33.76 -1.34 8.89
C ARG A 12 34.27 -0.96 10.26
N ILE A 13 35.53 -0.53 10.38
CA ILE A 13 36.24 -0.37 11.66
C ILE A 13 35.76 0.81 12.49
N SER A 14 35.18 1.85 11.87
CA SER A 14 34.64 3.00 12.57
C SER A 14 33.27 3.34 12.05
N GLU A 15 32.47 4.02 12.87
CA GLU A 15 31.13 4.47 12.51
C GLU A 15 31.16 5.37 11.28
N LYS A 16 32.02 6.40 11.29
CA LYS A 16 32.16 7.34 10.16
C LYS A 16 32.60 6.67 8.86
N MET A 17 33.41 5.61 8.94
CA MET A 17 33.76 4.83 7.77
C MET A 17 32.54 4.02 7.25
N ARG A 18 31.74 3.44 8.15
CA ARG A 18 30.51 2.73 7.75
C ARG A 18 29.50 3.69 7.10
N GLU A 19 29.29 4.87 7.69
CA GLU A 19 28.43 5.92 7.12
C GLU A 19 28.91 6.34 5.71
N LEU A 20 30.22 6.57 5.56
CA LEU A 20 30.80 7.02 4.30
C LEU A 20 30.59 6.02 3.15
N VAL A 21 30.59 4.72 3.45
CA VAL A 21 30.46 3.65 2.43
C VAL A 21 29.06 3.06 2.38
N GLN A 22 28.09 3.66 3.07
CA GLN A 22 26.71 3.23 3.07
C GLN A 22 26.10 3.40 1.66
N GLU A 23 25.59 2.31 1.10
CA GLU A 23 25.06 2.29 -0.27
C GLU A 23 23.56 2.62 -0.33
N THR A 24 22.81 2.28 0.72
CA THR A 24 21.36 2.47 0.78
C THR A 24 21.01 3.48 1.86
N THR A 25 20.26 4.51 1.49
CA THR A 25 19.71 5.50 2.41
C THR A 25 18.21 5.29 2.56
N LEU A 26 17.70 5.53 3.75
CA LEU A 26 16.28 5.48 4.08
C LEU A 26 15.91 6.77 4.82
N THR A 27 14.84 7.40 4.41
CA THR A 27 14.33 8.65 4.99
C THR A 27 12.80 8.58 5.12
N SER A 28 12.21 9.49 5.91
CA SER A 28 10.75 9.62 5.98
C SER A 28 10.11 9.85 4.61
N LYS A 29 10.86 10.39 3.64
CA LYS A 29 10.38 10.67 2.27
C LYS A 29 10.17 9.40 1.44
N ASP A 30 10.69 8.27 1.89
CA ASP A 30 10.51 6.99 1.22
C ASP A 30 9.18 6.29 1.65
N PHE A 31 8.44 6.84 2.60
CA PHE A 31 7.27 6.19 3.19
C PHE A 31 5.95 6.72 2.67
N ILE A 32 4.99 5.81 2.52
CA ILE A 32 3.57 6.07 2.32
C ILE A 32 2.85 5.50 3.54
N CYS A 33 2.11 6.34 4.27
CA CYS A 33 1.43 5.93 5.51
C CYS A 33 -0.01 5.47 5.22
N PRO A 34 -0.39 4.20 5.50
CA PRO A 34 -1.77 3.75 5.41
C PRO A 34 -2.66 4.41 6.47
N VAL A 35 -3.84 4.87 6.07
CA VAL A 35 -4.84 5.52 6.94
C VAL A 35 -6.20 4.88 6.72
N PHE A 36 -6.85 4.41 7.80
CA PHE A 36 -8.19 3.83 7.77
C PHE A 36 -9.21 4.85 8.26
N VAL A 37 -10.21 5.14 7.43
CA VAL A 37 -11.30 6.07 7.75
C VAL A 37 -12.60 5.29 7.74
N GLN A 38 -13.36 5.34 8.84
CA GLN A 38 -14.63 4.60 8.97
C GLN A 38 -15.82 5.56 9.04
N GLU A 39 -16.83 5.27 8.23
CA GLU A 39 -18.09 6.02 8.22
C GLU A 39 -18.83 5.85 9.55
N ASP A 40 -19.55 6.91 9.98
CA ASP A 40 -20.37 6.98 11.20
C ASP A 40 -19.60 6.71 12.52
N LEU A 41 -18.27 6.60 12.48
CA LEU A 41 -17.47 6.49 13.67
C LEU A 41 -17.42 7.81 14.43
N LYS A 42 -17.52 7.77 15.76
CA LYS A 42 -17.50 8.97 16.62
C LYS A 42 -16.18 9.13 17.39
N THR A 43 -15.44 8.05 17.58
CA THR A 43 -14.16 8.03 18.27
C THR A 43 -13.24 7.03 17.61
N ARG A 44 -11.93 7.22 17.72
CA ARG A 44 -10.91 6.29 17.18
C ARG A 44 -11.09 4.89 17.78
N ILE A 45 -10.99 3.87 16.94
CA ILE A 45 -11.04 2.46 17.36
C ILE A 45 -9.68 1.81 17.07
N LYS A 46 -9.07 1.24 18.11
CA LYS A 46 -7.84 0.45 17.94
C LYS A 46 -8.13 -0.83 17.19
N ILE A 47 -7.23 -1.18 16.27
CA ILE A 47 -7.28 -2.45 15.55
C ILE A 47 -6.50 -3.47 16.38
N GLU A 48 -7.21 -4.45 16.97
CA GLU A 48 -6.60 -5.42 17.90
C GLU A 48 -5.45 -6.20 17.26
N SER A 49 -5.61 -6.60 16.01
CA SER A 49 -4.59 -7.34 15.25
C SER A 49 -3.42 -6.49 14.77
N MET A 50 -3.48 -5.16 14.97
CA MET A 50 -2.45 -4.20 14.53
C MET A 50 -2.24 -3.12 15.60
N SER A 51 -1.49 -3.44 16.65
CA SER A 51 -1.23 -2.49 17.76
C SER A 51 -0.74 -1.14 17.22
N GLU A 52 -1.21 -0.05 17.83
CA GLU A 52 -0.91 1.35 17.45
C GLU A 52 -1.54 1.84 16.13
N ILE A 53 -2.27 0.99 15.40
CA ILE A 53 -3.03 1.38 14.22
C ILE A 53 -4.50 1.50 14.61
N GLU A 54 -5.16 2.56 14.13
CA GLU A 54 -6.53 2.89 14.49
C GLU A 54 -7.39 3.10 13.24
N ARG A 55 -8.67 2.84 13.36
CA ARG A 55 -9.69 3.37 12.45
C ARG A 55 -10.11 4.73 12.96
N LEU A 56 -10.20 5.68 12.06
CA LEU A 56 -10.46 7.07 12.37
C LEU A 56 -11.89 7.47 11.99
N PRO A 57 -12.59 8.25 12.82
CA PRO A 57 -13.73 9.02 12.36
C PRO A 57 -13.27 10.07 11.34
N LEU A 58 -14.17 10.53 10.48
CA LEU A 58 -13.84 11.54 9.46
C LEU A 58 -13.30 12.83 10.10
N GLU A 59 -13.82 13.22 11.24
CA GLU A 59 -13.43 14.42 11.98
C GLU A 59 -11.95 14.42 12.40
N ASP A 60 -11.38 13.23 12.69
CA ASP A 60 -10.00 13.08 13.18
C ASP A 60 -8.96 12.95 12.06
N VAL A 61 -9.40 12.83 10.81
CA VAL A 61 -8.50 12.56 9.66
C VAL A 61 -7.47 13.66 9.49
N ASN A 62 -7.86 14.93 9.63
CA ASN A 62 -6.92 16.06 9.47
C ASN A 62 -5.84 16.07 10.56
N ASP A 63 -6.14 15.71 11.80
CA ASP A 63 -5.18 15.65 12.90
C ASP A 63 -4.15 14.53 12.65
N GLU A 64 -4.62 13.39 12.14
CA GLU A 64 -3.75 12.28 11.76
C GLU A 64 -2.83 12.67 10.60
N VAL A 65 -3.38 13.28 9.55
CA VAL A 65 -2.60 13.73 8.38
C VAL A 65 -1.60 14.81 8.77
N LYS A 66 -1.97 15.74 9.66
CA LYS A 66 -1.04 16.73 10.20
C LYS A 66 0.15 16.06 10.90
N THR A 67 -0.11 15.05 11.74
CA THR A 67 0.95 14.27 12.41
C THR A 67 1.89 13.61 11.39
N ILE A 68 1.36 13.08 10.29
CA ILE A 68 2.12 12.43 9.23
C ILE A 68 3.01 13.46 8.50
N ILE A 69 2.46 14.65 8.18
CA ILE A 69 3.21 15.76 7.57
C ILE A 69 4.34 16.24 8.50
N ASP A 70 4.05 16.42 9.79
CA ASP A 70 5.02 16.90 10.79
C ASP A 70 6.21 15.92 10.96
N LEU A 71 6.02 14.62 10.66
CA LEU A 71 7.07 13.60 10.62
C LEU A 71 7.86 13.58 9.30
N GLY A 72 7.52 14.45 8.35
CA GLY A 72 8.18 14.53 7.05
C GLY A 72 7.81 13.41 6.07
N ILE A 73 6.70 12.70 6.32
CA ILE A 73 6.17 11.66 5.43
C ILE A 73 5.38 12.35 4.29
N PRO A 74 5.72 12.11 3.01
CA PRO A 74 5.16 12.86 1.90
C PRO A 74 3.79 12.37 1.41
N ALA A 75 3.38 11.15 1.79
CA ALA A 75 2.20 10.52 1.19
C ALA A 75 1.41 9.68 2.19
N ILE A 76 0.10 9.62 1.97
CA ILE A 76 -0.83 8.70 2.64
C ILE A 76 -1.50 7.78 1.63
N MET A 77 -1.94 6.60 2.09
CA MET A 77 -2.83 5.72 1.34
C MET A 77 -4.12 5.50 2.14
N LEU A 78 -5.23 5.99 1.60
CA LEU A 78 -6.55 5.94 2.25
C LEU A 78 -7.25 4.61 1.99
N PHE A 79 -7.84 4.06 3.07
CA PHE A 79 -8.73 2.91 3.06
C PHE A 79 -10.03 3.30 3.75
N GLY A 80 -11.16 3.21 3.03
CA GLY A 80 -12.48 3.53 3.57
C GLY A 80 -13.21 2.30 4.08
N ILE A 81 -13.90 2.45 5.20
CA ILE A 81 -14.79 1.42 5.75
C ILE A 81 -16.20 2.02 5.77
N PRO A 82 -17.10 1.62 4.84
CA PRO A 82 -18.46 2.12 4.80
C PRO A 82 -19.33 1.43 5.84
N THR A 83 -20.39 2.09 6.27
CA THR A 83 -21.43 1.51 7.13
C THR A 83 -22.29 0.50 6.39
N GLN A 84 -22.62 0.78 5.13
CA GLN A 84 -23.45 -0.08 4.31
C GLN A 84 -22.63 -0.74 3.20
N LYS A 85 -22.87 -2.03 3.02
CA LYS A 85 -22.26 -2.85 1.97
C LYS A 85 -23.35 -3.56 1.17
N ASP A 86 -23.26 -3.50 -0.15
CA ASP A 86 -24.16 -4.21 -1.06
C ASP A 86 -23.41 -5.12 -2.04
N GLU A 87 -24.11 -5.79 -2.93
CA GLU A 87 -23.49 -6.70 -3.91
C GLU A 87 -22.67 -5.95 -4.96
N ALA A 88 -23.08 -4.73 -5.29
CA ALA A 88 -22.42 -3.89 -6.29
C ALA A 88 -21.27 -3.05 -5.72
N GLY A 89 -21.12 -2.98 -4.38
CA GLY A 89 -20.15 -2.11 -3.73
C GLY A 89 -20.45 -0.62 -4.00
N SER A 90 -21.74 -0.24 -4.08
CA SER A 90 -22.18 1.07 -4.60
C SER A 90 -21.62 2.26 -3.81
N SER A 91 -21.40 2.12 -2.50
CA SER A 91 -20.77 3.16 -1.66
C SER A 91 -19.30 3.43 -2.02
N SER A 92 -18.63 2.58 -2.79
CA SER A 92 -17.25 2.78 -3.20
C SER A 92 -17.06 3.89 -4.22
N PHE A 93 -18.06 4.14 -5.06
CA PHE A 93 -18.06 5.17 -6.11
C PHE A 93 -19.06 6.28 -5.91
N ASP A 94 -19.69 6.35 -4.72
CA ASP A 94 -20.53 7.48 -4.34
C ASP A 94 -19.65 8.73 -4.15
N ASP A 95 -19.99 9.83 -4.83
CA ASP A 95 -19.28 11.11 -4.69
C ASP A 95 -19.33 11.63 -3.22
N ASN A 96 -20.26 11.14 -2.40
CA ASN A 96 -20.39 11.40 -0.96
C ASN A 96 -19.90 10.21 -0.09
N GLY A 97 -19.22 9.24 -0.65
CA GLY A 97 -18.64 8.12 0.08
C GLY A 97 -17.56 8.54 1.08
N ILE A 98 -17.25 7.68 2.03
CA ILE A 98 -16.29 8.00 3.11
C ILE A 98 -14.90 8.35 2.59
N VAL A 99 -14.42 7.66 1.53
CA VAL A 99 -13.11 7.95 0.92
C VAL A 99 -13.12 9.32 0.25
N GLN A 100 -14.16 9.61 -0.54
CA GLN A 100 -14.33 10.86 -1.27
C GLN A 100 -14.43 12.06 -0.30
N LYS A 101 -15.18 11.91 0.80
CA LYS A 101 -15.25 12.92 1.87
C LYS A 101 -13.89 13.15 2.52
N ALA A 102 -13.14 12.07 2.84
CA ALA A 102 -11.81 12.17 3.43
C ALA A 102 -10.82 12.88 2.48
N ILE A 103 -10.80 12.49 1.19
CA ILE A 103 -9.95 13.15 0.19
C ILE A 103 -10.26 14.64 0.11
N THR A 104 -11.54 15.01 -0.02
CA THR A 104 -11.98 16.41 -0.12
C THR A 104 -11.59 17.21 1.12
N GLN A 105 -11.76 16.64 2.31
CA GLN A 105 -11.42 17.28 3.58
C GLN A 105 -9.91 17.51 3.71
N ILE A 106 -9.09 16.50 3.40
CA ILE A 106 -7.62 16.59 3.44
C ILE A 106 -7.11 17.60 2.41
N ARG A 107 -7.61 17.54 1.17
CA ARG A 107 -7.22 18.47 0.10
C ARG A 107 -7.55 19.91 0.45
N LYS A 108 -8.72 20.16 1.04
CA LYS A 108 -9.14 21.49 1.48
C LYS A 108 -8.23 22.05 2.57
N GLU A 109 -7.77 21.22 3.53
CA GLU A 109 -6.97 21.67 4.67
C GLU A 109 -5.49 21.83 4.32
N PHE A 110 -4.92 20.85 3.60
CA PHE A 110 -3.46 20.78 3.40
C PHE A 110 -3.00 21.17 1.99
N GLY A 111 -3.90 21.25 1.01
CA GLY A 111 -3.50 21.51 -0.38
C GLY A 111 -2.50 20.46 -0.87
N ASP A 112 -1.36 20.92 -1.41
CA ASP A 112 -0.31 20.06 -1.98
C ASP A 112 0.79 19.66 -0.98
N LYS A 113 0.55 19.85 0.34
CA LYS A 113 1.54 19.49 1.37
C LYS A 113 1.66 17.98 1.58
N ILE A 114 0.74 17.20 1.06
CA ILE A 114 0.73 15.74 1.14
C ILE A 114 0.17 15.14 -0.14
N VAL A 115 0.77 14.06 -0.62
CA VAL A 115 0.23 13.26 -1.71
C VAL A 115 -0.87 12.36 -1.16
N ILE A 116 -2.07 12.48 -1.71
CA ILE A 116 -3.21 11.66 -1.34
C ILE A 116 -3.33 10.51 -2.33
N MET A 117 -3.11 9.29 -1.84
CA MET A 117 -3.35 8.06 -2.59
C MET A 117 -4.59 7.37 -2.02
N ALA A 118 -5.38 6.71 -2.84
CA ALA A 118 -6.56 5.97 -2.39
C ALA A 118 -6.65 4.59 -3.04
N ASP A 119 -6.99 3.58 -2.22
CA ASP A 119 -7.20 2.21 -2.69
C ASP A 119 -8.42 2.14 -3.61
N VAL A 120 -8.27 1.47 -4.76
CA VAL A 120 -9.36 1.17 -5.68
C VAL A 120 -9.63 -0.33 -5.62
N CYS A 121 -10.59 -0.69 -4.76
CA CYS A 121 -11.01 -2.06 -4.53
C CYS A 121 -12.46 -2.12 -4.09
N LEU A 122 -13.08 -3.25 -4.27
CA LEU A 122 -14.47 -3.52 -3.87
C LEU A 122 -14.60 -4.24 -2.53
N CYS A 123 -13.54 -4.85 -2.00
CA CYS A 123 -13.66 -5.77 -0.87
C CYS A 123 -14.12 -5.12 0.44
N GLN A 124 -13.88 -3.82 0.66
CA GLN A 124 -14.41 -3.09 1.80
C GLN A 124 -15.92 -2.77 1.64
N PHE A 125 -16.40 -2.69 0.40
CA PHE A 125 -17.68 -2.13 0.03
C PHE A 125 -18.71 -3.18 -0.38
N THR A 126 -18.25 -4.37 -0.81
CA THR A 126 -19.15 -5.47 -1.16
C THR A 126 -19.63 -6.24 0.06
N SER A 127 -20.89 -6.67 0.02
CA SER A 127 -21.47 -7.56 1.03
C SER A 127 -20.76 -8.92 1.12
N THR A 128 -20.03 -9.31 0.07
CA THR A 128 -19.31 -10.59 -0.04
C THR A 128 -17.87 -10.54 0.46
N GLY A 129 -17.27 -9.34 0.53
CA GLY A 129 -15.87 -9.14 0.89
C GLY A 129 -14.88 -9.53 -0.23
N HIS A 130 -15.35 -9.82 -1.44
CA HIS A 130 -14.50 -10.03 -2.61
C HIS A 130 -14.10 -8.73 -3.30
N CYS A 131 -12.98 -8.77 -4.05
CA CYS A 131 -12.42 -7.58 -4.72
C CYS A 131 -13.08 -7.28 -6.08
N GLY A 132 -14.03 -8.08 -6.53
CA GLY A 132 -14.77 -7.93 -7.78
C GLY A 132 -16.25 -8.25 -7.62
N ILE A 133 -17.01 -7.94 -8.65
CA ILE A 133 -18.44 -8.25 -8.75
C ILE A 133 -18.63 -9.75 -8.97
N ILE A 134 -19.62 -10.31 -8.30
CA ILE A 134 -19.91 -11.74 -8.40
C ILE A 134 -21.06 -11.97 -9.39
N GLN A 135 -20.85 -12.91 -10.32
CA GLN A 135 -21.90 -13.47 -11.16
C GLN A 135 -21.98 -14.97 -10.94
N GLY A 136 -23.10 -15.45 -10.42
CA GLY A 136 -23.26 -16.84 -10.00
C GLY A 136 -22.34 -17.17 -8.82
N ASP A 137 -21.36 -18.03 -9.02
CA ASP A 137 -20.37 -18.47 -8.02
C ASP A 137 -18.94 -17.95 -8.28
N LYS A 138 -18.77 -17.06 -9.26
CA LYS A 138 -17.46 -16.57 -9.72
C LYS A 138 -17.38 -15.05 -9.70
N ILE A 139 -16.15 -14.54 -9.56
CA ILE A 139 -15.84 -13.15 -9.85
C ILE A 139 -15.94 -12.95 -11.35
N ASP A 140 -16.73 -11.98 -11.77
CA ASP A 140 -16.79 -11.50 -13.14
C ASP A 140 -15.79 -10.37 -13.34
N ASN A 141 -14.74 -10.66 -14.12
CA ASN A 141 -13.65 -9.74 -14.37
C ASN A 141 -14.14 -8.45 -15.03
N ASP A 142 -14.82 -8.60 -16.17
CA ASP A 142 -15.14 -7.47 -17.05
C ASP A 142 -16.17 -6.53 -16.44
N THR A 143 -17.20 -7.07 -15.78
CA THR A 143 -18.14 -6.25 -15.01
C THR A 143 -17.47 -5.50 -13.85
N SER A 144 -16.44 -6.11 -13.25
CA SER A 144 -15.66 -5.47 -12.19
C SER A 144 -14.87 -4.27 -12.69
N LEU A 145 -14.34 -4.31 -13.94
CA LEU A 145 -13.57 -3.20 -14.53
C LEU A 145 -14.38 -1.90 -14.58
N ASP A 146 -15.65 -1.97 -14.99
CA ASP A 146 -16.54 -0.81 -15.04
C ASP A 146 -16.72 -0.16 -13.66
N THR A 147 -16.83 -0.99 -12.62
CA THR A 147 -16.99 -0.49 -11.26
C THR A 147 -15.68 0.10 -10.72
N LEU A 148 -14.55 -0.54 -10.95
CA LEU A 148 -13.24 -0.01 -10.56
C LEU A 148 -12.95 1.33 -11.24
N ALA A 149 -13.30 1.47 -12.52
CA ALA A 149 -13.19 2.73 -13.25
C ALA A 149 -14.05 3.85 -12.62
N LYS A 150 -15.31 3.54 -12.20
CA LYS A 150 -16.16 4.49 -11.50
C LYS A 150 -15.57 4.92 -10.15
N ILE A 151 -14.99 3.99 -9.40
CA ILE A 151 -14.30 4.32 -8.12
C ILE A 151 -13.17 5.31 -8.38
N ALA A 152 -12.28 5.02 -9.34
CA ALA A 152 -11.16 5.88 -9.66
C ALA A 152 -11.61 7.28 -10.08
N VAL A 153 -12.63 7.39 -10.93
CA VAL A 153 -13.19 8.68 -11.35
C VAL A 153 -13.81 9.45 -10.18
N SER A 154 -14.53 8.80 -9.27
CA SER A 154 -15.12 9.47 -8.10
C SER A 154 -14.05 9.98 -7.14
N GLN A 155 -12.97 9.23 -6.93
CA GLN A 155 -11.80 9.67 -6.15
C GLN A 155 -11.07 10.83 -6.82
N ALA A 156 -10.92 10.81 -8.16
CA ALA A 156 -10.33 11.91 -8.93
C ALA A 156 -11.14 13.20 -8.80
N LYS A 157 -12.47 13.14 -8.88
CA LYS A 157 -13.37 14.29 -8.61
C LYS A 157 -13.18 14.86 -7.21
N ALA A 158 -12.92 14.00 -6.22
CA ALA A 158 -12.67 14.43 -4.84
C ALA A 158 -11.30 15.08 -4.63
N GLY A 159 -10.35 14.94 -5.58
CA GLY A 159 -9.03 15.58 -5.54
C GLY A 159 -7.88 14.66 -5.12
N VAL A 160 -7.98 13.34 -5.38
CA VAL A 160 -6.87 12.40 -5.19
C VAL A 160 -5.72 12.69 -6.16
N ASP A 161 -4.47 12.46 -5.75
CA ASP A 161 -3.30 12.56 -6.64
C ASP A 161 -3.01 11.23 -7.34
N THR A 162 -3.27 10.11 -6.65
CA THR A 162 -2.96 8.78 -7.16
C THR A 162 -4.07 7.80 -6.79
N VAL A 163 -4.60 7.10 -7.78
CA VAL A 163 -5.48 5.96 -7.55
C VAL A 163 -4.68 4.66 -7.51
N SER A 164 -5.02 3.75 -6.58
CA SER A 164 -4.21 2.54 -6.36
C SER A 164 -5.07 1.27 -6.52
N PRO A 165 -5.24 0.77 -7.76
CA PRO A 165 -6.02 -0.45 -8.01
C PRO A 165 -5.37 -1.67 -7.37
N SER A 166 -6.17 -2.37 -6.55
CA SER A 166 -5.72 -3.54 -5.77
C SER A 166 -6.61 -4.77 -5.91
N ALA A 167 -7.55 -4.74 -6.85
CA ALA A 167 -8.52 -5.81 -7.07
C ALA A 167 -7.93 -7.03 -7.78
N MET A 168 -6.85 -6.86 -8.54
CA MET A 168 -6.24 -7.91 -9.39
C MET A 168 -7.20 -8.41 -10.47
N MET A 169 -7.89 -7.50 -11.14
CA MET A 169 -8.69 -7.80 -12.32
C MET A 169 -7.85 -7.55 -13.57
N ASP A 170 -7.90 -8.49 -14.51
CA ASP A 170 -7.20 -8.36 -15.79
C ASP A 170 -7.71 -7.12 -16.53
N GLY A 171 -6.79 -6.23 -16.97
CA GLY A 171 -7.15 -4.99 -17.66
C GLY A 171 -7.57 -3.83 -16.74
N GLN A 172 -7.41 -3.95 -15.42
CA GLN A 172 -7.86 -2.93 -14.48
C GLN A 172 -7.15 -1.59 -14.68
N VAL A 173 -5.85 -1.59 -15.01
CA VAL A 173 -5.07 -0.36 -15.23
C VAL A 173 -5.55 0.33 -16.49
N ALA A 174 -5.70 -0.40 -17.60
CA ALA A 174 -6.19 0.15 -18.88
C ALA A 174 -7.59 0.75 -18.75
N ALA A 175 -8.52 0.05 -18.07
CA ALA A 175 -9.88 0.53 -17.84
C ALA A 175 -9.91 1.81 -17.00
N ILE A 176 -9.13 1.88 -15.92
CA ILE A 176 -9.03 3.04 -15.04
C ILE A 176 -8.37 4.21 -15.78
N ARG A 177 -7.24 4.00 -16.47
CA ARG A 177 -6.54 5.06 -17.22
C ARG A 177 -7.47 5.68 -18.26
N LYS A 178 -8.13 4.81 -19.06
CA LYS A 178 -9.09 5.30 -20.05
C LYS A 178 -10.21 6.13 -19.42
N ALA A 179 -10.80 5.68 -18.31
CA ALA A 179 -11.89 6.37 -17.66
C ALA A 179 -11.49 7.72 -17.07
N LEU A 180 -10.29 7.81 -16.49
CA LEU A 180 -9.72 9.06 -15.97
C LEU A 180 -9.49 10.05 -17.11
N ASP A 181 -8.85 9.63 -18.21
CA ASP A 181 -8.55 10.48 -19.36
C ASP A 181 -9.82 10.97 -20.07
N ASP A 182 -10.79 10.09 -20.29
CA ASP A 182 -12.10 10.44 -20.89
C ASP A 182 -12.87 11.49 -20.06
N LYS A 183 -12.57 11.61 -18.76
CA LYS A 183 -13.16 12.59 -17.84
C LYS A 183 -12.27 13.82 -17.60
N GLY A 184 -11.10 13.90 -18.25
CA GLY A 184 -10.17 15.01 -18.13
C GLY A 184 -9.26 14.97 -16.90
N PHE A 185 -9.19 13.85 -16.19
CA PHE A 185 -8.29 13.65 -15.03
C PHE A 185 -6.93 13.10 -15.46
N THR A 186 -6.31 13.73 -16.45
CA THR A 186 -5.05 13.29 -17.07
C THR A 186 -3.85 13.36 -16.12
N ASP A 187 -3.93 14.20 -15.07
CA ASP A 187 -2.85 14.40 -14.09
C ASP A 187 -2.94 13.44 -12.90
N VAL A 188 -4.02 12.65 -12.78
CA VAL A 188 -4.16 11.64 -11.73
C VAL A 188 -3.34 10.41 -12.10
N SER A 189 -2.33 10.08 -11.28
CA SER A 189 -1.48 8.92 -11.51
C SER A 189 -2.12 7.59 -11.05
N ILE A 190 -1.60 6.48 -11.57
CA ILE A 190 -2.02 5.12 -11.19
C ILE A 190 -0.84 4.40 -10.55
N MET A 191 -0.99 3.97 -9.29
CA MET A 191 -0.08 3.05 -8.62
C MET A 191 -0.76 1.69 -8.45
N SER A 192 -0.51 0.77 -9.38
CA SER A 192 -1.15 -0.54 -9.36
C SER A 192 -0.47 -1.50 -8.40
N HIS A 193 -1.26 -2.32 -7.71
CA HIS A 193 -0.77 -3.49 -7.00
C HIS A 193 -0.43 -4.60 -8.01
N SER A 194 0.53 -4.34 -8.90
CA SER A 194 0.81 -5.14 -10.10
C SER A 194 1.16 -6.60 -9.78
N ALA A 195 1.97 -6.84 -8.75
CA ALA A 195 2.27 -8.19 -8.26
C ALA A 195 1.74 -8.37 -6.84
N LYS A 196 0.43 -8.56 -6.71
CA LYS A 196 -0.23 -8.82 -5.43
C LYS A 196 -0.48 -10.31 -5.25
N HIS A 197 0.32 -10.92 -4.38
CA HIS A 197 0.24 -12.35 -4.12
C HIS A 197 -0.90 -12.69 -3.15
N ARG A 198 -1.47 -13.89 -3.32
CA ARG A 198 -2.34 -14.50 -2.32
C ARG A 198 -1.51 -14.82 -1.07
N SER A 199 -1.63 -14.02 -0.04
CA SER A 199 -0.77 -14.11 1.13
C SER A 199 -1.55 -14.24 2.44
N ASN A 200 -1.02 -15.03 3.38
CA ASN A 200 -1.51 -15.12 4.75
C ASN A 200 -1.13 -13.86 5.58
N PHE A 201 -0.18 -13.08 5.10
CA PHE A 201 0.20 -11.80 5.73
C PHE A 201 -0.88 -10.72 5.64
N TYR A 202 -2.03 -10.98 4.98
CA TYR A 202 -3.15 -10.02 4.94
C TYR A 202 -4.18 -10.21 6.05
N SER A 203 -4.02 -11.19 6.95
CA SER A 203 -5.02 -11.45 7.99
C SER A 203 -5.34 -10.22 8.85
N PRO A 204 -4.36 -9.45 9.38
CA PRO A 204 -4.66 -8.25 10.16
C PRO A 204 -5.33 -7.13 9.33
N PHE A 205 -5.01 -7.00 8.05
CA PHE A 205 -5.67 -6.04 7.16
C PHE A 205 -7.15 -6.38 6.95
N ARG A 206 -7.50 -7.67 6.85
CA ARG A 206 -8.89 -8.08 6.68
C ARG A 206 -9.75 -7.70 7.88
N ASP A 207 -9.16 -7.75 9.07
CA ASP A 207 -9.76 -7.25 10.30
C ASP A 207 -9.86 -5.71 10.26
N ALA A 208 -8.77 -5.03 9.97
CA ALA A 208 -8.70 -3.57 9.91
C ALA A 208 -9.72 -2.94 8.94
N ALA A 209 -9.88 -3.51 7.75
CA ALA A 209 -10.74 -3.01 6.68
C ALA A 209 -12.11 -3.70 6.59
N GLU A 210 -12.42 -4.62 7.52
CA GLU A 210 -13.66 -5.40 7.54
C GLU A 210 -13.99 -6.06 6.20
N CYS A 211 -12.97 -6.64 5.54
CA CYS A 211 -13.06 -7.12 4.16
C CYS A 211 -12.71 -8.63 4.01
N ALA A 212 -12.93 -9.42 5.05
CA ALA A 212 -12.77 -10.87 4.93
C ALA A 212 -13.82 -11.45 3.96
N PRO A 213 -13.41 -12.32 2.99
CA PRO A 213 -14.36 -13.01 2.13
C PRO A 213 -15.35 -13.82 2.96
N LYS A 214 -16.66 -13.70 2.69
CA LYS A 214 -17.70 -14.47 3.37
C LYS A 214 -17.82 -15.91 2.87
N PHE A 215 -17.30 -16.19 1.68
CA PHE A 215 -17.23 -17.52 1.08
C PHE A 215 -16.00 -17.63 0.18
N GLY A 216 -15.57 -18.85 -0.13
CA GLY A 216 -14.43 -19.09 -1.01
C GLY A 216 -13.12 -18.51 -0.50
N ASP A 217 -12.28 -18.14 -1.44
CA ASP A 217 -10.99 -17.46 -1.16
C ASP A 217 -10.61 -16.54 -2.34
N ARG A 218 -9.40 -15.98 -2.30
CA ARG A 218 -8.91 -15.04 -3.35
C ARG A 218 -7.93 -15.69 -4.33
N LYS A 219 -7.89 -17.04 -4.40
CA LYS A 219 -6.93 -17.78 -5.25
C LYS A 219 -7.18 -17.62 -6.73
N THR A 220 -8.40 -17.28 -7.12
CA THR A 220 -8.80 -17.19 -8.52
C THR A 220 -8.37 -15.88 -9.20
N TYR A 221 -7.89 -14.89 -8.39
CA TYR A 221 -7.48 -13.58 -8.94
C TYR A 221 -6.23 -12.97 -8.29
N GLN A 222 -5.72 -13.50 -7.18
CA GLN A 222 -4.43 -13.07 -6.64
C GLN A 222 -3.34 -14.05 -7.02
N VAL A 223 -2.16 -13.55 -7.40
CA VAL A 223 -1.04 -14.36 -7.86
C VAL A 223 -0.65 -15.41 -6.81
N PRO A 224 -0.50 -16.69 -7.18
CA PRO A 224 0.01 -17.69 -6.26
C PRO A 224 1.40 -17.32 -5.74
N PHE A 225 1.63 -17.46 -4.44
CA PHE A 225 2.93 -17.13 -3.83
C PHE A 225 4.10 -18.02 -4.31
N THR A 226 3.80 -19.06 -5.09
CA THR A 226 4.77 -19.97 -5.71
C THR A 226 5.24 -19.50 -7.09
N ASN A 227 4.60 -18.46 -7.68
CA ASN A 227 4.71 -18.15 -9.10
C ASN A 227 5.38 -16.80 -9.35
N ALA A 228 6.72 -16.78 -9.34
CA ALA A 228 7.49 -15.56 -9.60
C ALA A 228 7.35 -15.07 -11.06
N ARG A 229 7.36 -15.99 -12.04
CA ARG A 229 7.24 -15.62 -13.47
C ARG A 229 5.88 -15.00 -13.80
N GLU A 230 4.80 -15.53 -13.23
CA GLU A 230 3.44 -14.98 -13.38
C GLU A 230 3.38 -13.57 -12.79
N ALA A 231 3.92 -13.35 -11.58
CA ALA A 231 4.02 -12.04 -10.97
C ALA A 231 4.75 -11.01 -11.87
N MET A 232 5.81 -11.43 -12.54
CA MET A 232 6.53 -10.56 -13.47
C MET A 232 5.75 -10.29 -14.79
N MET A 233 4.90 -11.22 -15.22
CA MET A 233 3.97 -11.01 -16.35
C MET A 233 2.89 -9.98 -15.96
N GLU A 234 2.34 -10.05 -14.77
CA GLU A 234 1.39 -9.05 -14.25
C GLU A 234 2.00 -7.64 -14.23
N VAL A 235 3.25 -7.50 -13.73
CA VAL A 235 3.98 -6.22 -13.78
C VAL A 235 4.14 -5.72 -15.22
N GLU A 236 4.51 -6.58 -16.14
CA GLU A 236 4.70 -6.22 -17.57
C GLU A 236 3.38 -5.80 -18.22
N THR A 237 2.28 -6.49 -17.89
CA THR A 237 0.94 -6.18 -18.37
C THR A 237 0.50 -4.80 -17.88
N ASP A 238 0.59 -4.52 -16.59
CA ASP A 238 0.24 -3.21 -16.02
C ASP A 238 1.07 -2.06 -16.65
N ILE A 239 2.36 -2.29 -16.92
CA ILE A 239 3.22 -1.31 -17.61
C ILE A 239 2.69 -1.04 -19.04
N ASN A 240 2.32 -2.09 -19.78
CA ASN A 240 1.77 -1.95 -21.12
C ASN A 240 0.38 -1.30 -21.12
N GLU A 241 -0.37 -1.40 -20.04
CA GLU A 241 -1.67 -0.77 -19.80
C GLU A 241 -1.58 0.70 -19.37
N GLY A 242 -0.38 1.22 -19.09
CA GLY A 242 -0.15 2.63 -18.78
C GLY A 242 -0.14 2.96 -17.28
N VAL A 243 0.33 2.05 -16.43
CA VAL A 243 0.58 2.35 -15.02
C VAL A 243 1.74 3.34 -14.86
N ASP A 244 1.68 4.21 -13.84
CA ASP A 244 2.75 5.16 -13.52
C ASP A 244 3.72 4.61 -12.48
N ILE A 245 3.22 3.79 -11.55
CA ILE A 245 3.99 3.18 -10.46
C ILE A 245 3.54 1.72 -10.29
N VAL A 246 4.48 0.78 -10.34
CA VAL A 246 4.19 -0.63 -10.06
C VAL A 246 4.44 -0.97 -8.59
N MET A 247 3.60 -1.82 -7.99
CA MET A 247 3.76 -2.23 -6.59
C MET A 247 3.88 -3.74 -6.46
N ILE A 248 4.86 -4.17 -5.67
CA ILE A 248 5.02 -5.56 -5.20
C ILE A 248 4.41 -5.70 -3.81
N LYS A 249 3.51 -6.66 -3.62
CA LYS A 249 2.79 -6.88 -2.36
C LYS A 249 2.58 -8.36 -2.08
N PRO A 250 2.99 -8.87 -0.91
CA PRO A 250 3.79 -8.25 0.17
C PRO A 250 5.22 -7.88 -0.23
N ALA A 251 5.99 -7.28 0.72
CA ALA A 251 7.35 -6.84 0.44
C ALA A 251 8.42 -7.84 0.92
N LEU A 252 8.47 -8.16 2.23
CA LEU A 252 9.61 -8.83 2.86
C LEU A 252 9.90 -10.22 2.27
N SER A 253 8.85 -11.00 1.98
CA SER A 253 8.99 -12.34 1.40
C SER A 253 9.14 -12.34 -0.12
N TYR A 254 9.20 -11.16 -0.76
CA TYR A 254 9.22 -10.96 -2.22
C TYR A 254 10.27 -9.93 -2.65
N LEU A 255 11.38 -9.83 -1.88
CA LEU A 255 12.51 -8.95 -2.20
C LEU A 255 13.16 -9.31 -3.55
N ASP A 256 13.10 -10.58 -3.94
CA ASP A 256 13.53 -11.08 -5.24
C ASP A 256 12.75 -10.43 -6.39
N LEU A 257 11.42 -10.33 -6.27
CA LEU A 257 10.56 -9.71 -7.27
C LEU A 257 10.74 -8.19 -7.33
N ILE A 258 10.93 -7.54 -6.18
CA ILE A 258 11.27 -6.10 -6.14
C ILE A 258 12.57 -5.87 -6.90
N ALA A 259 13.60 -6.69 -6.64
CA ALA A 259 14.89 -6.57 -7.28
C ALA A 259 14.85 -6.91 -8.77
N GLU A 260 14.05 -7.88 -9.17
CA GLU A 260 13.86 -8.23 -10.58
C GLU A 260 13.12 -7.13 -11.33
N THR A 261 12.03 -6.61 -10.78
CA THR A 261 11.27 -5.49 -11.34
C THR A 261 12.17 -4.27 -11.56
N ARG A 262 12.94 -3.88 -10.53
CA ARG A 262 13.87 -2.74 -10.61
C ARG A 262 14.95 -2.91 -11.67
N ARG A 263 15.43 -4.13 -11.89
CA ARG A 263 16.45 -4.42 -12.92
C ARG A 263 15.88 -4.46 -14.33
N LYS A 264 14.64 -4.94 -14.48
CA LYS A 264 14.02 -5.18 -15.79
C LYS A 264 13.35 -3.93 -16.36
N TYR A 265 12.75 -3.10 -15.49
CA TYR A 265 11.93 -1.97 -15.92
C TYR A 265 12.44 -0.64 -15.36
N ASN A 266 12.37 0.40 -16.21
CA ASN A 266 12.71 1.77 -15.81
C ASN A 266 11.44 2.54 -15.43
N ILE A 267 10.78 2.09 -14.37
CA ILE A 267 9.55 2.66 -13.81
C ILE A 267 9.70 2.75 -12.29
N PRO A 268 9.05 3.71 -11.60
CA PRO A 268 9.02 3.73 -10.14
C PRO A 268 8.43 2.44 -9.56
N VAL A 269 9.11 1.89 -8.55
CA VAL A 269 8.72 0.65 -7.87
C VAL A 269 8.30 0.95 -6.44
N SER A 270 7.07 0.66 -6.10
CA SER A 270 6.56 0.65 -4.74
C SER A 270 6.62 -0.77 -4.15
N ALA A 271 6.77 -0.88 -2.85
CA ALA A 271 6.66 -2.13 -2.12
C ALA A 271 5.74 -1.96 -0.92
N TYR A 272 4.88 -2.94 -0.63
CA TYR A 272 4.00 -2.86 0.53
C TYR A 272 4.47 -3.81 1.64
N SER A 273 5.06 -3.23 2.69
CA SER A 273 5.26 -3.92 3.98
C SER A 273 3.92 -4.06 4.67
N VAL A 274 3.32 -5.24 4.54
CA VAL A 274 1.90 -5.47 4.85
C VAL A 274 1.62 -5.74 6.34
N SER A 275 0.34 -5.80 6.66
CA SER A 275 -0.16 -5.91 8.03
C SER A 275 0.37 -7.12 8.82
N GLY A 276 0.56 -8.27 8.15
CA GLY A 276 1.14 -9.45 8.79
C GLY A 276 2.63 -9.32 9.04
N GLU A 277 3.38 -8.63 8.16
CA GLU A 277 4.79 -8.31 8.41
C GLU A 277 4.92 -7.38 9.62
N TYR A 278 4.04 -6.36 9.71
CA TYR A 278 3.93 -5.49 10.87
C TYR A 278 3.62 -6.26 12.16
N ALA A 279 2.58 -7.09 12.13
CA ALA A 279 2.13 -7.85 13.31
C ALA A 279 3.20 -8.84 13.81
N LEU A 280 3.97 -9.48 12.92
CA LEU A 280 5.07 -10.37 13.29
C LEU A 280 6.17 -9.62 14.05
N VAL A 281 6.56 -8.44 13.59
CA VAL A 281 7.55 -7.60 14.27
C VAL A 281 7.04 -7.16 15.64
N LYS A 282 5.80 -6.65 15.71
CA LYS A 282 5.20 -6.22 16.99
C LYS A 282 5.12 -7.36 18.00
N ALA A 283 4.67 -8.55 17.58
CA ALA A 283 4.58 -9.71 18.46
C ALA A 283 5.95 -10.18 18.97
N ALA A 284 6.94 -10.28 18.08
CA ALA A 284 8.30 -10.68 18.47
C ALA A 284 8.95 -9.65 19.41
N SER A 285 8.71 -8.35 19.19
CA SER A 285 9.22 -7.28 20.05
C SER A 285 8.55 -7.27 21.42
N GLN A 286 7.24 -7.48 21.50
CA GLN A 286 6.51 -7.59 22.77
C GLN A 286 7.00 -8.76 23.63
N LEU A 287 7.43 -9.86 23.01
CA LEU A 287 8.02 -11.02 23.70
C LEU A 287 9.51 -10.83 24.02
N GLY A 288 10.11 -9.71 23.62
CA GLY A 288 11.52 -9.42 23.88
C GLY A 288 12.50 -10.24 23.02
N TYR A 289 12.05 -10.86 21.94
CA TYR A 289 12.90 -11.66 21.06
C TYR A 289 13.72 -10.81 20.09
N VAL A 290 13.25 -9.62 19.75
CA VAL A 290 13.92 -8.65 18.89
C VAL A 290 13.73 -7.23 19.43
N ASN A 291 14.66 -6.33 19.12
CA ASN A 291 14.46 -4.89 19.34
C ASN A 291 13.59 -4.32 18.23
N GLU A 292 12.49 -3.64 18.55
CA GLU A 292 11.53 -3.14 17.57
C GLU A 292 12.16 -2.12 16.61
N LYS A 293 12.93 -1.15 17.12
CA LYS A 293 13.60 -0.14 16.29
C LYS A 293 14.54 -0.80 15.29
N ASP A 294 15.41 -1.67 15.76
CA ASP A 294 16.46 -2.27 14.95
C ASP A 294 15.88 -3.16 13.85
N ILE A 295 14.94 -4.06 14.20
CA ILE A 295 14.35 -4.97 13.21
C ILE A 295 13.46 -4.24 12.20
N THR A 296 12.74 -3.19 12.63
CA THR A 296 11.93 -2.36 11.74
C THR A 296 12.81 -1.68 10.69
N LEU A 297 13.88 -1.04 11.13
CA LEU A 297 14.81 -0.38 10.22
C LEU A 297 15.50 -1.39 9.30
N GLU A 298 15.94 -2.55 9.82
CA GLU A 298 16.57 -3.60 8.99
C GLU A 298 15.63 -4.08 7.88
N ILE A 299 14.35 -4.30 8.18
CA ILE A 299 13.33 -4.69 7.19
C ILE A 299 13.15 -3.60 6.13
N LEU A 300 12.96 -2.35 6.55
CA LEU A 300 12.74 -1.24 5.62
C LEU A 300 13.96 -0.95 4.75
N TYR A 301 15.18 -1.03 5.31
CA TYR A 301 16.42 -0.98 4.54
C TYR A 301 16.53 -2.16 3.56
N SER A 302 16.09 -3.35 3.93
CA SER A 302 16.12 -4.52 3.05
C SER A 302 15.21 -4.34 1.84
N ILE A 303 14.01 -3.78 2.04
CA ILE A 303 13.07 -3.45 0.98
C ILE A 303 13.66 -2.35 0.07
N LYS A 304 14.21 -1.28 0.66
CA LYS A 304 14.86 -0.19 -0.09
C LYS A 304 16.06 -0.70 -0.90
N ARG A 305 16.92 -1.51 -0.29
CA ARG A 305 18.08 -2.14 -0.94
C ARG A 305 17.70 -3.08 -2.06
N ALA A 306 16.53 -3.75 -1.97
CA ALA A 306 16.02 -4.57 -3.07
C ALA A 306 15.65 -3.73 -4.30
N GLY A 307 15.37 -2.42 -4.14
CA GLY A 307 15.13 -1.50 -5.25
C GLY A 307 13.79 -0.75 -5.20
N ALA A 308 13.06 -0.82 -4.10
CA ALA A 308 11.87 -0.01 -3.92
C ALA A 308 12.21 1.48 -3.88
N ASP A 309 11.54 2.30 -4.68
CA ASP A 309 11.65 3.76 -4.63
C ASP A 309 10.85 4.31 -3.45
N MET A 310 9.70 3.70 -3.16
CA MET A 310 8.81 4.06 -2.05
C MET A 310 8.23 2.82 -1.35
N ILE A 311 7.88 2.96 -0.08
CA ILE A 311 7.42 1.84 0.76
C ILE A 311 6.11 2.23 1.46
N VAL A 312 5.03 1.51 1.14
CA VAL A 312 3.81 1.56 1.94
C VAL A 312 4.03 0.73 3.19
N THR A 313 3.93 1.33 4.36
CA THR A 313 4.21 0.61 5.62
C THR A 313 3.43 1.16 6.81
N TYR A 314 2.97 0.28 7.66
CA TYR A 314 2.36 0.63 8.95
C TYR A 314 3.38 1.16 9.97
N PHE A 315 4.68 0.94 9.71
CA PHE A 315 5.76 1.52 10.49
C PHE A 315 6.10 2.97 10.09
N ALA A 316 5.43 3.59 9.13
CA ALA A 316 5.81 4.89 8.60
C ALA A 316 6.07 5.94 9.70
N LYS A 317 5.15 6.07 10.66
CA LYS A 317 5.28 7.04 11.76
C LYS A 317 6.40 6.69 12.75
N SER A 318 6.48 5.42 13.19
CA SER A 318 7.52 4.98 14.13
C SER A 318 8.91 4.97 13.48
N ALA A 319 9.04 4.47 12.25
CA ALA A 319 10.30 4.48 11.51
C ALA A 319 10.81 5.91 11.26
N SER A 320 9.91 6.87 10.95
CA SER A 320 10.31 8.28 10.81
C SER A 320 10.88 8.86 12.10
N ARG A 321 10.31 8.52 13.27
CA ARG A 321 10.87 8.91 14.56
C ARG A 321 12.22 8.25 14.81
N PHE A 322 12.34 6.95 14.55
CA PHE A 322 13.61 6.21 14.72
C PHE A 322 14.75 6.79 13.89
N LEU A 323 14.44 7.23 12.66
CA LEU A 323 15.44 7.86 11.77
C LEU A 323 15.84 9.27 12.22
N GLN A 324 14.98 9.99 12.93
CA GLN A 324 15.31 11.31 13.51
C GLN A 324 16.19 11.20 14.76
N GLU A 325 16.12 10.07 15.48
CA GLU A 325 16.91 9.80 16.68
C GLU A 325 18.30 9.21 16.36
N SER A 326 18.57 8.86 15.11
CA SER A 326 19.82 8.23 14.65
C SER A 326 20.73 9.25 14.00
#